data_10f9373e9738fd2fdd7a434b2bae6cec
#
_entry.id   10f9373e9738fd2fdd7a434b2bae6cec
#
_cell.length_a   1.000
_cell.length_b   1.000
_cell.length_c   1.000
_cell.angle_alpha   90.00
_cell.angle_beta   90.00
_cell.angle_gamma   90.00
#
_symmetry.space_group_name_H-M   'P 1'
#
loop_
_entity.id
_entity.type
_entity.pdbx_description
1 polymer ?
#
loop_
_entity_poly.entity_id
_entity_poly.type
_entity_poly.pdbx_seq_one_letter_code
_entity_poly.pdbx_strand_id
1 'polypeptide(L)'
;ADEMPRFPGCEDRGTLQQKIECSNQKLMSWIAKEMKYPEQARKNKTQGRCIATFIVNTEGYIENLVIETEPGDGTGNEVLRILSKMNMQSERWIPAKKNGKNVPAFMTLPVNFWLDK
;
A
#
# COMPACT_ATOMS: atom_id res chain seq x y z
N ALA A 1 -8.40 6.82 -15.20
CA ALA A 1 -6.99 7.02 -15.59
C ALA A 1 -6.57 5.93 -16.57
N ASP A 2 -5.64 6.25 -17.47
CA ASP A 2 -5.12 5.27 -18.44
C ASP A 2 -4.16 4.31 -17.76
N GLU A 3 -3.42 4.80 -16.77
CA GLU A 3 -2.52 3.99 -15.95
C GLU A 3 -2.79 4.30 -14.49
N MET A 4 -2.92 3.26 -13.69
CA MET A 4 -3.05 3.40 -12.25
C MET A 4 -1.69 3.60 -11.58
N PRO A 5 -1.63 4.14 -10.37
CA PRO A 5 -0.35 4.31 -9.67
C PRO A 5 0.36 2.98 -9.46
N ARG A 6 1.69 3.03 -9.47
CA ARG A 6 2.54 1.86 -9.23
C ARG A 6 3.50 2.14 -8.09
N PHE A 7 3.71 1.16 -7.23
CA PHE A 7 4.73 1.22 -6.19
C PHE A 7 6.11 1.30 -6.88
N PRO A 8 7.04 2.12 -6.34
CA PRO A 8 8.30 2.40 -7.06
C PRO A 8 9.24 1.20 -7.15
N GLY A 9 10.14 1.27 -8.11
CA GLY A 9 11.25 0.34 -8.24
C GLY A 9 11.18 -0.59 -9.44
N CYS A 10 10.14 -0.48 -10.28
CA CYS A 10 9.93 -1.41 -11.39
C CYS A 10 9.80 -0.74 -12.75
N GLU A 11 10.15 0.55 -12.88
CA GLU A 11 9.96 1.26 -14.15
C GLU A 11 10.95 0.86 -15.23
N ASP A 12 11.95 0.06 -14.87
CA ASP A 12 12.91 -0.52 -15.83
C ASP A 12 12.39 -1.79 -16.50
N ARG A 13 11.21 -2.30 -16.10
CA ARG A 13 10.59 -3.46 -16.75
C ARG A 13 10.07 -3.06 -18.13
N GLY A 14 9.95 -4.04 -19.04
CA GLY A 14 9.68 -3.76 -20.44
C GLY A 14 8.28 -3.28 -20.75
N THR A 15 7.26 -4.05 -20.38
CA THR A 15 5.87 -3.73 -20.70
C THR A 15 5.16 -3.15 -19.48
N LEU A 16 4.03 -2.48 -19.72
CA LEU A 16 3.21 -1.96 -18.63
C LEU A 16 2.76 -3.10 -17.71
N GLN A 17 2.36 -4.24 -18.29
CA GLN A 17 1.94 -5.39 -17.48
C GLN A 17 3.07 -5.90 -16.59
N GLN A 18 4.29 -5.95 -17.12
CA GLN A 18 5.46 -6.36 -16.33
C GLN A 18 5.74 -5.37 -15.20
N LYS A 19 5.58 -4.07 -15.47
CA LYS A 19 5.75 -3.04 -14.42
C LYS A 19 4.71 -3.21 -13.33
N ILE A 20 3.45 -3.46 -13.70
CA ILE A 20 2.35 -3.65 -12.73
C ILE A 20 2.63 -4.86 -11.85
N GLU A 21 2.94 -6.00 -12.44
CA GLU A 21 3.21 -7.22 -11.67
C GLU A 21 4.38 -7.06 -10.73
N CYS A 22 5.46 -6.47 -11.21
CA CYS A 22 6.64 -6.21 -10.40
C CYS A 22 6.31 -5.26 -9.23
N SER A 23 5.59 -4.18 -9.51
CA SER A 23 5.28 -3.20 -8.47
C SER A 23 4.35 -3.78 -7.40
N ASN A 24 3.40 -4.62 -7.79
CA ASN A 24 2.53 -5.28 -6.83
C ASN A 24 3.32 -6.22 -5.92
N GLN A 25 4.27 -6.97 -6.47
CA GLN A 25 5.13 -7.84 -5.68
C GLN A 25 6.02 -7.06 -4.73
N LYS A 26 6.59 -5.94 -5.20
CA LYS A 26 7.43 -5.11 -4.33
C LYS A 26 6.63 -4.46 -3.22
N LEU A 27 5.42 -4.02 -3.51
CA LEU A 27 4.53 -3.43 -2.52
C LEU A 27 4.22 -4.45 -1.41
N MET A 28 3.81 -5.66 -1.80
CA MET A 28 3.48 -6.70 -0.82
C MET A 28 4.70 -7.11 0.01
N SER A 29 5.87 -7.23 -0.63
CA SER A 29 7.12 -7.54 0.08
C SER A 29 7.50 -6.44 1.05
N TRP A 30 7.36 -5.18 0.64
CA TRP A 30 7.68 -4.05 1.50
C TRP A 30 6.76 -4.02 2.73
N ILE A 31 5.46 -4.21 2.52
CA ILE A 31 4.50 -4.26 3.62
C ILE A 31 4.83 -5.40 4.57
N ALA A 32 5.11 -6.60 4.04
CA ALA A 32 5.44 -7.76 4.86
C ALA A 32 6.70 -7.52 5.69
N LYS A 33 7.70 -6.86 5.12
CA LYS A 33 8.94 -6.55 5.81
C LYS A 33 8.74 -5.53 6.93
N GLU A 34 7.89 -4.53 6.69
CA GLU A 34 7.63 -3.47 7.68
C GLU A 34 6.66 -3.91 8.77
N MET A 35 5.86 -4.91 8.50
CA MET A 35 4.77 -5.35 9.38
C MET A 35 5.29 -5.84 10.73
N LYS A 36 4.68 -5.32 11.78
CA LYS A 36 4.83 -5.86 13.14
C LYS A 36 3.43 -6.22 13.63
N TYR A 37 3.22 -7.49 13.90
CA TYR A 37 1.91 -7.92 14.37
C TYR A 37 1.65 -7.28 15.74
N PRO A 38 0.55 -6.54 15.90
CA PRO A 38 0.28 -5.88 17.18
C PRO A 38 0.19 -6.92 18.30
N GLU A 39 0.78 -6.59 19.46
CA GLU A 39 0.83 -7.52 20.58
C GLU A 39 -0.57 -7.95 21.05
N GLN A 40 -1.48 -7.00 21.14
CA GLN A 40 -2.85 -7.30 21.55
C GLN A 40 -3.55 -8.24 20.58
N ALA A 41 -3.32 -8.02 19.27
CA ALA A 41 -3.88 -8.88 18.24
C ALA A 41 -3.29 -10.29 18.31
N ARG A 42 -1.99 -10.40 18.61
CA ARG A 42 -1.34 -11.70 18.77
C ARG A 42 -1.91 -12.43 19.98
N LYS A 43 -2.07 -11.75 21.11
CA LYS A 43 -2.62 -12.33 22.32
C LYS A 43 -4.05 -12.84 22.10
N ASN A 44 -4.86 -12.05 21.42
CA ASN A 44 -6.26 -12.38 21.17
C ASN A 44 -6.46 -13.24 19.93
N LYS A 45 -5.37 -13.59 19.22
CA LYS A 45 -5.41 -14.36 17.98
C LYS A 45 -6.30 -13.69 16.94
N THR A 46 -6.27 -12.36 16.92
CA THR A 46 -7.05 -11.56 15.99
C THR A 46 -6.44 -11.66 14.60
N GLN A 47 -7.24 -12.09 13.65
CA GLN A 47 -6.85 -12.24 12.26
C GLN A 47 -7.91 -11.64 11.36
N GLY A 48 -7.55 -11.33 10.13
CA GLY A 48 -8.48 -10.82 9.16
C GLY A 48 -7.86 -9.80 8.25
N ARG A 49 -8.73 -9.13 7.49
CA ARG A 49 -8.29 -8.17 6.48
C ARG A 49 -8.55 -6.75 6.93
N CYS A 50 -7.53 -5.93 6.80
CA CYS A 50 -7.63 -4.49 6.96
C CYS A 50 -7.74 -3.87 5.56
N ILE A 51 -8.67 -2.95 5.36
CA ILE A 51 -8.82 -2.23 4.08
C ILE A 51 -8.43 -0.78 4.32
N ALA A 52 -7.40 -0.33 3.61
CA ALA A 52 -6.98 1.07 3.63
C ALA A 52 -7.28 1.73 2.30
N THR A 53 -7.66 2.99 2.33
CA THR A 53 -7.84 3.80 1.13
C THR A 53 -6.97 5.03 1.21
N PHE A 54 -6.51 5.50 0.08
CA PHE A 54 -5.69 6.72 0.01
C PHE A 54 -5.66 7.24 -1.42
N ILE A 55 -5.14 8.43 -1.58
CA ILE A 55 -4.93 9.04 -2.89
C ILE A 55 -3.43 9.08 -3.13
N VAL A 56 -3.00 8.67 -4.33
CA VAL A 56 -1.63 8.93 -4.81
C VAL A 56 -1.72 10.21 -5.64
N ASN A 57 -1.04 11.27 -5.19
CA ASN A 57 -1.13 12.56 -5.87
C ASN A 57 -0.18 12.62 -7.09
N THR A 58 -0.20 13.75 -7.80
CA THR A 58 0.56 13.89 -9.03
C THR A 58 2.08 13.83 -8.83
N GLU A 59 2.54 13.97 -7.59
CA GLU A 59 3.96 13.91 -7.25
C GLU A 59 4.37 12.56 -6.65
N GLY A 60 3.42 11.63 -6.52
CA GLY A 60 3.70 10.30 -5.99
C GLY A 60 3.61 10.18 -4.47
N TYR A 61 3.16 11.23 -3.77
CA TYR A 61 2.89 11.14 -2.35
C TYR A 61 1.51 10.57 -2.11
N ILE A 62 1.31 9.91 -0.98
CA ILE A 62 -0.02 9.47 -0.58
C ILE A 62 -0.68 10.49 0.33
N GLU A 63 -1.99 10.64 0.17
CA GLU A 63 -2.83 11.60 0.90
C GLU A 63 -4.12 10.93 1.32
N ASN A 64 -4.80 11.52 2.31
CA ASN A 64 -6.13 11.08 2.76
C ASN A 64 -6.16 9.59 3.10
N LEU A 65 -5.18 9.17 3.89
CA LEU A 65 -5.08 7.77 4.31
C LEU A 65 -6.16 7.47 5.34
N VAL A 66 -7.03 6.51 5.02
CA VAL A 66 -8.16 6.10 5.87
C VAL A 66 -8.18 4.59 5.99
N ILE A 67 -8.43 4.11 7.20
CA ILE A 67 -8.68 2.68 7.43
C ILE A 67 -10.19 2.48 7.37
N GLU A 68 -10.66 1.84 6.30
CA GLU A 68 -12.11 1.64 6.09
C GLU A 68 -12.66 0.50 6.93
N THR A 69 -11.89 -0.59 7.03
CA THR A 69 -12.25 -1.73 7.88
C THR A 69 -11.00 -2.31 8.49
N GLU A 70 -11.14 -2.93 9.68
CA GLU A 70 -10.03 -3.58 10.36
C GLU A 70 -10.55 -4.66 11.31
N PRO A 71 -9.72 -5.69 11.58
CA PRO A 71 -10.12 -6.72 12.55
C PRO A 71 -10.14 -6.26 14.02
N GLY A 72 -9.49 -5.12 14.32
CA GLY A 72 -9.37 -4.63 15.69
C GLY A 72 -8.00 -4.91 16.30
N ASP A 73 -7.88 -4.65 17.60
CA ASP A 73 -6.68 -4.94 18.40
C ASP A 73 -5.41 -4.30 17.86
N GLY A 74 -5.52 -3.08 17.31
CA GLY A 74 -4.38 -2.31 16.85
C GLY A 74 -3.97 -2.58 15.42
N THR A 75 -4.67 -3.46 14.69
CA THR A 75 -4.32 -3.79 13.31
C THR A 75 -4.44 -2.58 12.38
N GLY A 76 -5.51 -1.78 12.53
CA GLY A 76 -5.67 -0.57 11.72
C GLY A 76 -4.56 0.44 11.98
N ASN A 77 -4.20 0.64 13.24
CA ASN A 77 -3.10 1.55 13.58
C ASN A 77 -1.76 1.06 13.00
N GLU A 78 -1.56 -0.25 12.95
CA GLU A 78 -0.34 -0.80 12.36
C GLU A 78 -0.28 -0.50 10.86
N VAL A 79 -1.40 -0.65 10.15
CA VAL A 79 -1.45 -0.33 8.72
C VAL A 79 -1.21 1.17 8.50
N LEU A 80 -1.80 2.04 9.33
CA LEU A 80 -1.54 3.47 9.26
C LEU A 80 -0.04 3.76 9.43
N ARG A 81 0.60 3.10 10.39
CA ARG A 81 2.04 3.29 10.62
C ARG A 81 2.85 2.90 9.38
N ILE A 82 2.57 1.72 8.82
CA ILE A 82 3.30 1.23 7.65
C ILE A 82 3.11 2.16 6.46
N LEU A 83 1.86 2.47 6.13
CA LEU A 83 1.57 3.25 4.92
C LEU A 83 2.05 4.70 5.06
N SER A 84 2.04 5.25 6.27
CA SER A 84 2.57 6.59 6.49
C SER A 84 4.06 6.68 6.18
N LYS A 85 4.80 5.58 6.28
CA LYS A 85 6.22 5.57 5.93
C LYS A 85 6.48 5.72 4.44
N MET A 86 5.48 5.48 3.60
CA MET A 86 5.67 5.59 2.15
C MET A 86 6.11 6.98 1.72
N ASN A 87 5.59 8.03 2.37
CA ASN A 87 5.98 9.40 2.06
C ASN A 87 7.37 9.76 2.54
N MET A 88 7.96 8.91 3.37
CA MET A 88 9.30 9.12 3.95
C MET A 88 10.39 8.35 3.19
N GLN A 89 10.01 7.54 2.21
CA GLN A 89 10.97 6.77 1.41
C GLN A 89 11.67 7.68 0.41
N SER A 90 12.84 7.25 -0.06
CA SER A 90 13.60 8.01 -1.06
C SER A 90 12.90 8.02 -2.42
N GLU A 91 12.13 6.98 -2.71
CA GLU A 91 11.38 6.89 -3.97
C GLU A 91 9.90 7.13 -3.72
N ARG A 92 9.25 7.77 -4.70
CA ARG A 92 7.82 8.04 -4.66
C ARG A 92 7.08 7.05 -5.52
N TRP A 93 5.78 6.86 -5.26
CA TRP A 93 4.92 6.13 -6.16
C TRP A 93 4.99 6.73 -7.54
N ILE A 94 4.81 5.90 -8.56
CA ILE A 94 4.63 6.37 -9.93
C ILE A 94 3.17 6.79 -10.04
N PRO A 95 2.90 8.08 -10.29
CA PRO A 95 1.52 8.56 -10.32
C PRO A 95 0.68 7.95 -11.44
N ALA A 96 -0.63 7.97 -11.27
CA ALA A 96 -1.55 7.62 -12.33
C ALA A 96 -1.38 8.59 -13.51
N LYS A 97 -1.72 8.12 -14.70
CA LYS A 97 -1.62 8.94 -15.91
C LYS A 97 -2.93 8.93 -16.67
N LYS A 98 -3.25 10.08 -17.25
CA LYS A 98 -4.35 10.25 -18.18
C LYS A 98 -3.86 11.14 -19.33
N ASN A 99 -3.95 10.64 -20.55
CA ASN A 99 -3.46 11.35 -21.75
C ASN A 99 -2.01 11.81 -21.58
N GLY A 100 -1.16 10.96 -20.99
CA GLY A 100 0.26 11.23 -20.78
C GLY A 100 0.59 12.17 -19.64
N LYS A 101 -0.42 12.65 -18.91
CA LYS A 101 -0.21 13.58 -17.79
C LYS A 101 -0.47 12.89 -16.45
N ASN A 102 0.33 13.25 -15.45
CA ASN A 102 0.11 12.74 -14.08
C ASN A 102 -1.19 13.29 -13.52
N VAL A 103 -1.99 12.39 -12.94
CA VAL A 103 -3.25 12.77 -12.28
C VAL A 103 -3.31 12.07 -10.93
N PRO A 104 -4.06 12.64 -9.97
CA PRO A 104 -4.27 11.93 -8.71
C PRO A 104 -5.19 10.74 -8.91
N ALA A 105 -5.04 9.71 -8.09
CA ALA A 105 -5.89 8.53 -8.18
C ALA A 105 -6.16 7.94 -6.80
N PHE A 106 -7.39 7.49 -6.63
CA PHE A 106 -7.84 6.82 -5.42
C PHE A 106 -7.43 5.36 -5.46
N MET A 107 -6.86 4.87 -4.35
CA MET A 107 -6.39 3.51 -4.23
C MET A 107 -7.05 2.82 -3.05
N THR A 108 -7.36 1.54 -3.22
CA THR A 108 -7.82 0.67 -2.14
C THR A 108 -6.80 -0.44 -1.97
N LEU A 109 -6.33 -0.62 -0.74
CA LEU A 109 -5.28 -1.60 -0.45
C LEU A 109 -5.72 -2.52 0.69
N PRO A 110 -5.92 -3.82 0.42
CA PRO A 110 -6.16 -4.78 1.49
C PRO A 110 -4.83 -5.23 2.09
N VAL A 111 -4.78 -5.32 3.42
CA VAL A 111 -3.63 -5.82 4.16
C VAL A 111 -4.11 -6.93 5.07
N ASN A 112 -3.61 -8.13 4.88
CA ASN A 112 -4.04 -9.30 5.63
C ASN A 112 -3.21 -9.50 6.89
N PHE A 113 -3.89 -9.83 7.98
CA PHE A 113 -3.26 -10.20 9.24
C PHE A 113 -3.56 -11.67 9.51
N TRP A 114 -2.56 -12.52 9.36
CA TRP A 114 -2.68 -13.94 9.61
C TRP A 114 -1.58 -14.39 10.55
N LEU A 115 -1.96 -15.22 11.53
CA LEU A 115 -1.00 -15.79 12.47
C LEU A 115 -0.65 -17.20 11.99
N ASP A 116 0.64 -17.50 12.04
CA ASP A 116 1.10 -18.87 11.80
C ASP A 116 0.70 -19.73 12.99
N LYS A 117 0.45 -20.98 12.72
CA LYS A 117 0.07 -21.94 13.76
C LYS A 117 1.26 -22.32 14.64
#